data_177766dab2121ba4895ea9535f9e8b48
#
_entry.id   177766dab2121ba4895ea9535f9e8b48
#
_cell.length_a   1.000
_cell.length_b   1.000
_cell.length_c   1.000
_cell.angle_alpha   90.00
_cell.angle_beta   90.00
_cell.angle_gamma   90.00
#
_symmetry.space_group_name_H-M   'P 1'
#
loop_
_entity.id
_entity.type
_entity.pdbx_description
1 polymer ?
#
loop_
_entity_poly.entity_id
_entity_poly.type
_entity_poly.pdbx_seq_one_letter_code
_entity_poly.pdbx_strand_id
1 'polypeptide(L)'
;MNITEVAKSTGLPASTLRFYEEKGLISSVGRQGLRRLFSANVLERLALITLGRAAGFSLEEIAHLIGSEKDLNIDRKILVSKADDLDRTIQKLIAMRDGLRHAAVCSAPSHMECPTFRRLLGLAASGALGSANKKKSPQKPRTKKALFKTSRVP
;
A
#
# COMPACT_ATOMS: atom_id res chain seq x y z
N MET A 1 -4.81 23.41 13.63
CA MET A 1 -4.14 23.81 12.36
C MET A 1 -5.14 23.74 11.23
N ASN A 2 -5.14 24.69 10.28
CA ASN A 2 -5.97 24.57 9.09
C ASN A 2 -5.28 23.72 8.01
N ILE A 3 -6.04 23.28 7.00
CA ILE A 3 -5.52 22.37 5.95
C ILE A 3 -4.30 22.92 5.20
N THR A 4 -4.22 24.25 5.03
CA THR A 4 -3.09 24.89 4.34
C THR A 4 -1.82 24.85 5.19
N GLU A 5 -1.95 25.05 6.50
CA GLU A 5 -0.83 24.92 7.45
C GLU A 5 -0.32 23.47 7.50
N VAL A 6 -1.23 22.50 7.57
CA VAL A 6 -0.87 21.07 7.54
C VAL A 6 -0.15 20.72 6.24
N ALA A 7 -0.67 21.16 5.10
CA ALA A 7 -0.04 20.94 3.79
C ALA A 7 1.39 21.53 3.72
N LYS A 8 1.57 22.74 4.24
CA LYS A 8 2.89 23.40 4.30
C LYS A 8 3.86 22.66 5.22
N SER A 9 3.40 22.21 6.38
CA SER A 9 4.25 21.52 7.37
C SER A 9 4.67 20.11 6.92
N THR A 10 3.82 19.41 6.15
CA THR A 10 4.06 18.02 5.73
C THR A 10 4.59 17.89 4.32
N GLY A 11 4.52 18.94 3.50
CA GLY A 11 4.80 18.87 2.07
C GLY A 11 3.74 18.13 1.24
N LEU A 12 2.64 17.68 1.88
CA LEU A 12 1.58 16.96 1.19
C LEU A 12 0.58 17.94 0.55
N PRO A 13 0.11 17.68 -0.68
CA PRO A 13 -0.95 18.48 -1.31
C PRO A 13 -2.25 18.43 -0.50
N ALA A 14 -3.00 19.52 -0.48
CA ALA A 14 -4.30 19.59 0.20
C ALA A 14 -5.31 18.55 -0.35
N SER A 15 -5.19 18.14 -1.61
CA SER A 15 -5.96 17.05 -2.21
C SER A 15 -5.68 15.71 -1.55
N THR A 16 -4.41 15.40 -1.27
CA THR A 16 -4.01 14.18 -0.55
C THR A 16 -4.55 14.18 0.88
N LEU A 17 -4.52 15.33 1.58
CA LEU A 17 -5.08 15.44 2.93
C LEU A 17 -6.59 15.19 2.95
N ARG A 18 -7.33 15.72 1.96
CA ARG A 18 -8.78 15.44 1.80
C ARG A 18 -9.03 13.96 1.52
N PHE A 19 -8.24 13.36 0.67
CA PHE A 19 -8.34 11.93 0.37
C PHE A 19 -8.06 11.06 1.61
N TYR A 20 -7.07 11.42 2.43
CA TYR A 20 -6.80 10.71 3.68
C TYR A 20 -7.93 10.89 4.70
N GLU A 21 -8.58 12.06 4.74
CA GLU A 21 -9.77 12.29 5.56
C GLU A 21 -10.95 11.43 5.07
N GLU A 22 -11.21 11.37 3.77
CA GLU A 22 -12.25 10.51 3.17
C GLU A 22 -12.02 9.02 3.45
N LYS A 23 -10.76 8.60 3.52
CA LYS A 23 -10.37 7.24 3.90
C LYS A 23 -10.34 6.99 5.41
N GLY A 24 -10.67 7.98 6.22
CA GLY A 24 -10.67 7.86 7.68
C GLY A 24 -9.27 7.73 8.32
N LEU A 25 -8.22 8.04 7.55
CA LEU A 25 -6.84 8.00 8.04
C LEU A 25 -6.52 9.19 8.94
N ILE A 26 -7.12 10.33 8.70
CA ILE A 26 -7.08 11.53 9.53
C ILE A 26 -8.49 12.08 9.68
N SER A 27 -8.75 12.89 10.73
CA SER A 27 -10.04 13.55 10.91
C SER A 27 -9.87 15.02 11.21
N SER A 28 -10.79 15.84 10.71
CA SER A 28 -10.88 17.25 11.10
C SER A 28 -11.66 17.37 12.40
N VAL A 29 -11.18 18.23 13.32
CA VAL A 29 -11.83 18.51 14.60
C VAL A 29 -12.92 19.58 14.48
N GLY A 30 -13.05 20.20 13.30
CA GLY A 30 -14.04 21.25 13.06
C GLY A 30 -13.75 22.05 11.79
N ARG A 31 -14.44 23.17 11.65
CA ARG A 31 -14.25 24.11 10.54
C ARG A 31 -14.18 25.55 11.05
N GLN A 32 -13.36 26.35 10.39
CA GLN A 32 -13.34 27.81 10.53
C GLN A 32 -13.77 28.40 9.17
N GLY A 33 -15.03 28.77 9.04
CA GLY A 33 -15.64 29.07 7.75
C GLY A 33 -15.60 27.85 6.83
N LEU A 34 -15.03 27.99 5.64
CA LEU A 34 -14.87 26.90 4.68
C LEU A 34 -13.62 26.02 4.92
N ARG A 35 -12.75 26.38 5.86
CA ARG A 35 -11.47 25.72 6.10
C ARG A 35 -11.60 24.63 7.17
N ARG A 36 -11.12 23.42 6.86
CA ARG A 36 -11.01 22.31 7.83
C ARG A 36 -9.93 22.61 8.86
N LEU A 37 -10.22 22.30 10.12
CA LEU A 37 -9.29 22.40 11.24
C LEU A 37 -8.90 21.00 11.68
N PHE A 38 -7.61 20.80 11.93
CA PHE A 38 -7.04 19.56 12.43
C PHE A 38 -6.40 19.77 13.80
N SER A 39 -6.37 18.71 14.60
CA SER A 39 -5.67 18.69 15.90
C SER A 39 -4.14 18.72 15.69
N ALA A 40 -3.37 18.97 16.75
CA ALA A 40 -1.90 19.04 16.68
C ALA A 40 -1.28 17.68 16.34
N ASN A 41 -1.89 16.57 16.77
CA ASN A 41 -1.42 15.21 16.52
C ASN A 41 -1.56 14.75 15.05
N VAL A 42 -2.25 15.53 14.20
CA VAL A 42 -2.38 15.19 12.77
C VAL A 42 -1.02 15.08 12.08
N LEU A 43 -0.02 15.86 12.49
CA LEU A 43 1.32 15.81 11.88
C LEU A 43 2.03 14.49 12.16
N GLU A 44 1.95 13.98 13.39
CA GLU A 44 2.51 12.67 13.76
C GLU A 44 1.79 11.55 13.02
N ARG A 45 0.46 11.64 12.93
CA ARG A 45 -0.34 10.67 12.21
C ARG A 45 -0.01 10.64 10.71
N LEU A 46 0.19 11.81 10.09
CA LEU A 46 0.63 11.91 8.70
C LEU A 46 2.06 11.38 8.49
N ALA A 47 2.96 11.59 9.45
CA ALA A 47 4.29 10.99 9.42
C ALA A 47 4.24 9.46 9.46
N LEU A 48 3.39 8.87 10.31
CA LEU A 48 3.15 7.41 10.35
C LEU A 48 2.57 6.88 9.05
N ILE A 49 1.61 7.58 8.45
CA ILE A 49 1.04 7.22 7.14
C ILE A 49 2.14 7.22 6.07
N THR A 50 2.97 8.26 6.05
CA THR A 50 4.08 8.39 5.09
C THR A 50 5.10 7.26 5.27
N LEU A 51 5.48 6.95 6.50
CA LEU A 51 6.38 5.85 6.82
C LEU A 51 5.78 4.50 6.40
N GLY A 52 4.51 4.26 6.71
CA GLY A 52 3.82 3.03 6.30
C GLY A 52 3.76 2.87 4.78
N ARG A 53 3.49 3.95 4.04
CA ARG A 53 3.52 3.95 2.58
C ARG A 53 4.91 3.64 2.03
N ALA A 54 5.95 4.25 2.61
CA ALA A 54 7.34 3.98 2.23
C ALA A 54 7.74 2.52 2.49
N ALA A 55 7.26 1.91 3.57
CA ALA A 55 7.43 0.49 3.87
C ALA A 55 6.55 -0.44 2.98
N GLY A 56 5.73 0.12 2.08
CA GLY A 56 4.92 -0.64 1.14
C GLY A 56 3.61 -1.18 1.74
N PHE A 57 3.11 -0.59 2.83
CA PHE A 57 1.75 -0.87 3.30
C PHE A 57 0.71 -0.22 2.39
N SER A 58 -0.43 -0.88 2.19
CA SER A 58 -1.61 -0.27 1.61
C SER A 58 -2.25 0.73 2.57
N LEU A 59 -3.11 1.62 2.08
CA LEU A 59 -3.82 2.56 2.96
C LEU A 59 -4.77 1.84 3.93
N GLU A 60 -5.37 0.74 3.51
CA GLU A 60 -6.21 -0.10 4.35
C GLU A 60 -5.40 -0.76 5.47
N GLU A 61 -4.22 -1.30 5.15
CA GLU A 61 -3.29 -1.86 6.15
C GLU A 61 -2.85 -0.78 7.14
N ILE A 62 -2.54 0.44 6.66
CA ILE A 62 -2.16 1.58 7.52
C ILE A 62 -3.34 1.98 8.42
N ALA A 63 -4.56 2.06 7.89
CA ALA A 63 -5.74 2.40 8.70
C ALA A 63 -5.94 1.41 9.86
N HIS A 64 -5.74 0.11 9.61
CA HIS A 64 -5.79 -0.91 10.66
C HIS A 64 -4.63 -0.78 11.66
N LEU A 65 -3.41 -0.44 11.19
CA LEU A 65 -2.24 -0.30 12.04
C LEU A 65 -2.34 0.88 13.01
N ILE A 66 -2.78 2.05 12.51
CA ILE A 66 -2.78 3.28 13.32
C ILE A 66 -4.08 3.46 14.13
N GLY A 67 -5.06 2.57 13.95
CA GLY A 67 -6.30 2.58 14.74
C GLY A 67 -7.03 3.92 14.76
N SER A 68 -7.84 4.15 15.80
CA SER A 68 -8.51 5.43 16.04
C SER A 68 -7.50 6.50 16.50
N GLU A 69 -7.88 7.79 16.42
CA GLU A 69 -7.01 8.91 16.86
C GLU A 69 -6.60 8.86 18.35
N LYS A 70 -7.32 8.08 19.16
CA LYS A 70 -7.08 8.00 20.61
C LYS A 70 -6.16 6.87 21.04
N ASP A 71 -6.02 5.82 20.23
CA ASP A 71 -5.23 4.63 20.56
C ASP A 71 -4.36 4.21 19.39
N LEU A 72 -3.11 4.68 19.39
CA LEU A 72 -2.04 4.17 18.51
C LEU A 72 -1.56 2.82 19.04
N ASN A 73 -2.30 1.76 18.75
CA ASN A 73 -1.88 0.41 19.08
C ASN A 73 -1.44 -0.33 17.81
N ILE A 74 -0.14 -0.28 17.55
CA ILE A 74 0.45 -0.92 16.37
C ILE A 74 0.61 -2.41 16.65
N ASP A 75 -0.05 -3.27 15.87
CA ASP A 75 0.11 -4.72 15.96
C ASP A 75 1.52 -5.13 15.51
N ARG A 76 2.33 -5.58 16.48
CA ARG A 76 3.70 -6.03 16.25
C ARG A 76 3.80 -7.19 15.26
N LYS A 77 2.80 -8.07 15.17
CA LYS A 77 2.78 -9.19 14.23
C LYS A 77 2.73 -8.71 12.78
N ILE A 78 1.95 -7.65 12.52
CA ILE A 78 1.87 -7.04 11.19
C ILE A 78 3.22 -6.43 10.80
N LEU A 79 3.93 -5.79 11.75
CA LEU A 79 5.25 -5.23 11.50
C LEU A 79 6.28 -6.31 11.15
N VAL A 80 6.30 -7.42 11.91
CA VAL A 80 7.19 -8.56 11.62
C VAL A 80 6.89 -9.16 10.24
N SER A 81 5.62 -9.44 9.95
CA SER A 81 5.23 -9.97 8.63
C SER A 81 5.65 -9.05 7.48
N LYS A 82 5.60 -7.74 7.69
CA LYS A 82 6.03 -6.77 6.67
C LYS A 82 7.55 -6.74 6.52
N ALA A 83 8.30 -6.86 7.62
CA ALA A 83 9.75 -6.99 7.58
C ALA A 83 10.17 -8.23 6.77
N ASP A 84 9.53 -9.39 6.98
CA ASP A 84 9.76 -10.60 6.21
C ASP A 84 9.43 -10.44 4.72
N ASP A 85 8.34 -9.69 4.38
CA ASP A 85 8.00 -9.36 3.00
C ASP A 85 9.06 -8.48 2.34
N LEU A 86 9.61 -7.51 3.09
CA LEU A 86 10.68 -6.64 2.64
C LEU A 86 11.98 -7.43 2.42
N ASP A 87 12.34 -8.35 3.30
CA ASP A 87 13.51 -9.22 3.13
C ASP A 87 13.39 -10.05 1.85
N ARG A 88 12.23 -10.65 1.58
CA ARG A 88 11.96 -11.36 0.32
C ARG A 88 12.13 -10.44 -0.89
N THR A 89 11.67 -9.20 -0.79
CA THR A 89 11.80 -8.21 -1.87
C THR A 89 13.26 -7.82 -2.09
N ILE A 90 14.01 -7.60 -1.02
CA ILE A 90 15.45 -7.30 -1.06
C ILE A 90 16.21 -8.43 -1.77
N GLN A 91 15.97 -9.69 -1.41
CA GLN A 91 16.62 -10.84 -2.04
C GLN A 91 16.33 -10.92 -3.55
N LYS A 92 15.09 -10.64 -3.97
CA LYS A 92 14.72 -10.57 -5.38
C LYS A 92 15.45 -9.44 -6.11
N LEU A 93 15.53 -8.26 -5.51
CA LEU A 93 16.23 -7.11 -6.10
C LEU A 93 17.73 -7.35 -6.21
N ILE A 94 18.35 -8.01 -5.22
CA ILE A 94 19.76 -8.43 -5.26
C ILE A 94 19.97 -9.37 -6.44
N ALA A 95 19.16 -10.41 -6.59
CA ALA A 95 19.26 -11.36 -7.68
C ALA A 95 19.12 -10.69 -9.07
N MET A 96 18.17 -9.77 -9.20
CA MET A 96 17.99 -8.99 -10.43
C MET A 96 19.20 -8.09 -10.73
N ARG A 97 19.68 -7.36 -9.72
CA ARG A 97 20.88 -6.51 -9.86
C ARG A 97 22.08 -7.31 -10.35
N ASP A 98 22.32 -8.45 -9.72
CA ASP A 98 23.49 -9.29 -10.05
C ASP A 98 23.35 -9.90 -11.44
N GLY A 99 22.13 -10.30 -11.83
CA GLY A 99 21.84 -10.73 -13.20
C GLY A 99 22.06 -9.65 -14.25
N LEU A 100 21.66 -8.41 -13.98
CA LEU A 100 21.90 -7.27 -14.87
C LEU A 100 23.40 -6.93 -14.98
N ARG A 101 24.12 -6.95 -13.86
CA ARG A 101 25.58 -6.73 -13.86
C ARG A 101 26.30 -7.81 -14.68
N HIS A 102 25.89 -9.07 -14.52
CA HIS A 102 26.44 -10.15 -15.34
C HIS A 102 26.14 -9.93 -16.82
N ALA A 103 24.89 -9.59 -17.18
CA ALA A 103 24.53 -9.34 -18.57
C ALA A 103 25.32 -8.20 -19.22
N ALA A 104 25.70 -7.17 -18.44
CA ALA A 104 26.49 -6.02 -18.94
C ALA A 104 27.91 -6.39 -19.38
N VAL A 105 28.51 -7.44 -18.81
CA VAL A 105 29.90 -7.86 -19.06
C VAL A 105 30.00 -9.27 -19.68
N CYS A 106 28.86 -9.88 -20.02
CA CYS A 106 28.81 -11.23 -20.53
C CYS A 106 29.40 -11.31 -21.95
N SER A 107 30.34 -12.23 -22.15
CA SER A 107 30.99 -12.47 -23.44
C SER A 107 30.21 -13.42 -24.36
N ALA A 108 29.03 -13.89 -23.99
CA ALA A 108 28.18 -14.75 -24.83
C ALA A 108 27.79 -14.00 -26.12
N PRO A 109 27.72 -14.70 -27.28
CA PRO A 109 27.36 -14.09 -28.55
C PRO A 109 26.00 -13.40 -28.54
N SER A 110 25.09 -13.88 -27.68
CA SER A 110 23.76 -13.32 -27.45
C SER A 110 23.40 -13.49 -25.98
N HIS A 111 22.69 -12.50 -25.40
CA HIS A 111 22.15 -12.64 -24.04
C HIS A 111 21.18 -13.81 -23.90
N MET A 112 20.51 -14.22 -24.99
CA MET A 112 19.61 -15.38 -25.03
C MET A 112 20.36 -16.73 -24.94
N GLU A 113 21.65 -16.75 -25.23
CA GLU A 113 22.53 -17.92 -25.09
C GLU A 113 23.24 -17.94 -23.70
N CYS A 114 23.19 -16.86 -22.95
CA CYS A 114 23.79 -16.79 -21.63
C CYS A 114 22.95 -17.56 -20.60
N PRO A 115 23.50 -18.61 -19.93
CA PRO A 115 22.77 -19.43 -18.97
C PRO A 115 22.25 -18.62 -17.78
N THR A 116 23.02 -17.62 -17.31
CA THR A 116 22.64 -16.75 -16.19
C THR A 116 21.48 -15.84 -16.58
N PHE A 117 21.51 -15.25 -17.77
CA PHE A 117 20.42 -14.40 -18.26
C PHE A 117 19.15 -15.22 -18.52
N ARG A 118 19.26 -16.42 -19.09
CA ARG A 118 18.12 -17.34 -19.27
C ARG A 118 17.49 -17.75 -17.96
N ARG A 119 18.27 -17.95 -16.89
CA ARG A 119 17.74 -18.20 -15.55
C ARG A 119 16.92 -17.03 -15.04
N LEU A 120 17.39 -15.80 -15.24
CA LEU A 120 16.67 -14.59 -14.87
C LEU A 120 15.34 -14.46 -15.62
N LEU A 121 15.33 -14.76 -16.93
CA LEU A 121 14.12 -14.81 -17.74
C LEU A 121 13.13 -15.88 -17.23
N GLY A 122 13.63 -17.05 -16.84
CA GLY A 122 12.81 -18.11 -16.24
C GLY A 122 12.13 -17.69 -14.94
N LEU A 123 12.86 -16.97 -14.06
CA LEU A 123 12.29 -16.40 -12.84
C LEU A 123 11.22 -15.33 -13.15
N ALA A 124 11.42 -14.51 -14.15
CA ALA A 124 10.43 -13.54 -14.60
C ALA A 124 9.17 -14.24 -15.17
N ALA A 125 9.36 -15.23 -16.02
CA ALA A 125 8.26 -16.00 -16.64
C ALA A 125 7.42 -16.79 -15.62
N SER A 126 8.05 -17.31 -14.56
CA SER A 126 7.36 -18.02 -13.47
C SER A 126 6.58 -17.07 -12.52
N GLY A 127 6.65 -15.77 -12.73
CA GLY A 127 6.05 -14.77 -11.81
C GLY A 127 6.83 -14.59 -10.50
N ALA A 128 7.98 -15.27 -10.32
CA ALA A 128 8.78 -15.16 -9.10
C ALA A 128 9.34 -13.75 -8.89
N LEU A 129 9.51 -12.96 -9.95
CA LEU A 129 9.88 -11.55 -9.92
C LEU A 129 8.67 -10.61 -9.91
N GLY A 130 7.47 -11.14 -10.13
CA GLY A 130 6.23 -10.38 -10.18
C GLY A 130 5.90 -9.73 -8.86
N SER A 131 5.41 -8.51 -8.96
CA SER A 131 4.95 -7.61 -7.93
C SER A 131 4.29 -8.30 -6.73
N ALA A 132 4.78 -8.01 -5.54
CA ALA A 132 4.16 -8.38 -4.25
C ALA A 132 2.77 -7.75 -4.02
N ASN A 133 2.15 -7.14 -5.04
CA ASN A 133 0.95 -6.32 -4.89
C ASN A 133 -0.25 -6.78 -5.73
N LYS A 134 -0.48 -8.11 -5.81
CA LYS A 134 -1.81 -8.64 -6.18
C LYS A 134 -2.41 -9.41 -5.01
N LYS A 135 -2.66 -8.74 -3.88
CA LYS A 135 -3.67 -9.23 -2.94
C LYS A 135 -5.04 -9.03 -3.61
N LYS A 136 -5.72 -10.16 -3.86
CA LYS A 136 -7.11 -10.24 -4.29
C LYS A 136 -7.96 -9.23 -3.54
N SER A 137 -8.59 -8.32 -4.27
CA SER A 137 -9.75 -7.57 -3.75
C SER A 137 -10.76 -8.58 -3.22
N PRO A 138 -11.32 -8.40 -2.03
CA PRO A 138 -12.38 -9.26 -1.52
C PRO A 138 -13.56 -9.20 -2.49
N GLN A 139 -13.93 -10.35 -3.07
CA GLN A 139 -15.14 -10.48 -3.87
C GLN A 139 -16.32 -10.12 -2.99
N LYS A 140 -17.08 -9.08 -3.36
CA LYS A 140 -18.37 -8.77 -2.78
C LYS A 140 -19.24 -10.04 -2.81
N PRO A 141 -19.89 -10.42 -1.70
CA PRO A 141 -20.83 -11.52 -1.70
C PRO A 141 -21.98 -11.20 -2.68
N ARG A 142 -22.19 -12.10 -3.63
CA ARG A 142 -23.35 -12.05 -4.53
C ARG A 142 -24.61 -12.20 -3.69
N THR A 143 -25.31 -11.10 -3.44
CA THR A 143 -26.65 -11.13 -2.85
C THR A 143 -27.57 -11.92 -3.77
N LYS A 144 -27.99 -13.11 -3.32
CA LYS A 144 -29.07 -13.87 -3.96
C LYS A 144 -30.35 -13.05 -3.82
N LYS A 145 -30.85 -12.56 -4.96
CA LYS A 145 -32.19 -11.98 -5.07
C LYS A 145 -33.19 -13.05 -4.67
N ALA A 146 -33.83 -12.89 -3.50
CA ALA A 146 -34.97 -13.70 -3.12
C ALA A 146 -36.13 -13.37 -4.07
N LEU A 147 -36.56 -14.38 -4.81
CA LEU A 147 -37.79 -14.34 -5.62
C LEU A 147 -38.97 -14.36 -4.64
N PHE A 148 -39.61 -13.23 -4.47
CA PHE A 148 -40.90 -13.15 -3.78
C PHE A 148 -41.98 -13.65 -4.75
N LYS A 149 -42.43 -14.91 -4.57
CA LYS A 149 -43.63 -15.43 -5.22
C LYS A 149 -44.85 -14.85 -4.49
N THR A 150 -45.57 -13.95 -5.14
CA THR A 150 -46.92 -13.58 -4.76
C THR A 150 -47.89 -14.71 -5.13
N SER A 151 -48.33 -15.46 -4.14
CA SER A 151 -49.51 -16.33 -4.30
C SER A 151 -50.79 -15.48 -4.12
N ARG A 152 -51.54 -15.32 -5.18
CA ARG A 152 -52.94 -14.97 -5.12
C ARG A 152 -53.73 -16.21 -4.79
N VAL A 153 -54.62 -16.13 -3.83
CA VAL A 153 -55.64 -17.10 -3.54
C VAL A 153 -57.01 -16.39 -3.64
N PRO A 154 -58.03 -17.07 -4.15
CA PRO A 154 -59.31 -16.53 -4.62
C PRO A 154 -60.19 -15.92 -3.55
#